data_cf6d0d6da81ac9f881066ef10e309395
#
_entry.id   cf6d0d6da81ac9f881066ef10e309395
#
_cell.length_a   1.000
_cell.length_b   1.000
_cell.length_c   1.000
_cell.angle_alpha   90.00
_cell.angle_beta   90.00
_cell.angle_gamma   90.00
#
_symmetry.space_group_name_H-M   'P 1'
#
loop_
_entity.id
_entity.type
_entity.pdbx_description
1 polymer ?
#
loop_
_entity_poly.entity_id
_entity_poly.type
_entity_poly.pdbx_seq_one_letter_code
_entity_poly.pdbx_strand_id
1 'polypeptide(L)'
;MKRSIILLCSVLLGTGLAAGAQEWPQWGQNARHTGTSSTAGQRARHILDSVVYDPFVEIEKNPANGDGDLLVHYQVPLVDGNDIFMMFKTGQYTDITNWQDQTWGEKRWRWDGSHLVEKWSFISDWKPMPYSFSPDGPAWEPVFHPALSDGVIYVPGAGGSIYKLNKLTGAVLAHVQPFGSTVDVDTFTIGPLTVDRFGSVIYQVVKLNHGNPWDADVVNSWLVKVGSGGTVQKATIASLTPGAPQGNDKCQGTFDTSQLPFPPSPDAVAPKVTCGSQRALGGLAPAVANDGTIYIATVAHLTERAGYLVAVNPNLTPKWATSLKERFNDGCNVLVPPNGTLGGCRAGAHTGVDPATNRPGSARLYDDSTASPILAPDGTIFFGVYTRYNFAEGHLMHFSANGQVLGSYLFGWDTTPSIWQHDGTYSVILKENHYSETGSYCNDDTICPPDRTATTPNDPEIYFLTQLSPNLTREWQWQNTNPLSCTRQPNGQVTCVSDHPNGFEFCVNAAVVDRNGVTYVNSEDGNLYVVKQGGILRESLFLNLALGAAYTPVSMTSDGKIITQNDGTLFVVGD
;
A
#
# COMPACT_ATOMS: atom_id res chain seq x y z
N MET A 1 -59.37 16.77 52.54
CA MET A 1 -58.96 15.51 51.92
C MET A 1 -58.16 15.84 50.65
N LYS A 2 -56.80 15.82 50.77
CA LYS A 2 -55.88 16.04 49.61
C LYS A 2 -55.43 14.66 49.14
N ARG A 3 -55.75 14.29 47.91
CA ARG A 3 -55.22 13.04 47.28
C ARG A 3 -53.94 13.41 46.55
N SER A 4 -52.83 12.80 46.99
CA SER A 4 -51.54 12.85 46.30
C SER A 4 -51.51 11.73 45.25
N ILE A 5 -51.29 12.07 44.00
CA ILE A 5 -51.05 11.16 42.90
C ILE A 5 -49.55 10.96 42.79
N ILE A 6 -49.07 9.75 43.04
CA ILE A 6 -47.65 9.35 42.83
C ILE A 6 -47.56 8.85 41.39
N LEU A 7 -46.79 9.61 40.59
CA LEU A 7 -46.48 9.25 39.22
C LEU A 7 -45.21 8.36 39.24
N LEU A 8 -45.36 7.07 38.92
CA LEU A 8 -44.26 6.13 38.79
C LEU A 8 -43.64 6.34 37.38
N CYS A 9 -42.49 6.97 37.29
CA CYS A 9 -41.70 6.99 36.05
C CYS A 9 -40.88 5.70 35.97
N SER A 10 -41.31 4.80 35.11
CA SER A 10 -40.58 3.61 34.71
C SER A 10 -39.43 4.03 33.76
N VAL A 11 -38.20 4.07 34.26
CA VAL A 11 -37.01 4.24 33.44
C VAL A 11 -36.71 2.88 32.79
N LEU A 12 -37.03 2.73 31.51
CA LEU A 12 -36.53 1.64 30.68
C LEU A 12 -35.05 1.91 30.39
N LEU A 13 -34.17 1.26 31.14
CA LEU A 13 -32.75 1.12 30.76
C LEU A 13 -32.68 0.15 29.55
N GLY A 14 -32.73 0.73 28.36
CA GLY A 14 -32.33 0.05 27.14
C GLY A 14 -30.82 -0.20 27.21
N THR A 15 -30.42 -1.42 27.53
CA THR A 15 -29.05 -1.88 27.28
C THR A 15 -28.90 -2.05 25.76
N GLY A 16 -28.61 -0.95 25.08
CA GLY A 16 -28.06 -1.02 23.75
C GLY A 16 -26.71 -1.74 23.88
N LEU A 17 -26.68 -2.99 23.39
CA LEU A 17 -25.41 -3.65 23.07
C LEU A 17 -24.74 -2.71 22.04
N ALA A 18 -23.75 -1.96 22.47
CA ALA A 18 -22.83 -1.31 21.54
C ALA A 18 -22.23 -2.47 20.72
N ALA A 19 -22.54 -2.53 19.42
CA ALA A 19 -21.79 -3.37 18.51
C ALA A 19 -20.33 -2.95 18.70
N GLY A 20 -19.49 -3.87 19.20
CA GLY A 20 -18.07 -3.62 19.39
C GLY A 20 -17.50 -3.15 18.03
N ALA A 21 -16.76 -2.07 18.04
CA ALA A 21 -16.08 -1.63 16.83
C ALA A 21 -15.16 -2.76 16.34
N GLN A 22 -15.16 -3.04 15.04
CA GLN A 22 -14.23 -3.99 14.44
C GLN A 22 -12.81 -3.47 14.63
N GLU A 23 -11.88 -4.35 15.04
CA GLU A 23 -10.54 -3.94 15.40
C GLU A 23 -9.70 -3.59 14.17
N TRP A 24 -9.78 -4.41 13.11
CA TRP A 24 -9.03 -4.21 11.85
C TRP A 24 -9.88 -4.58 10.63
N PRO A 25 -10.91 -3.79 10.29
CA PRO A 25 -11.89 -4.20 9.28
C PRO A 25 -11.43 -4.06 7.83
N GLN A 26 -10.32 -3.36 7.55
CA GLN A 26 -9.90 -3.03 6.19
C GLN A 26 -8.46 -2.55 6.14
N TRP A 27 -7.95 -2.26 4.94
CA TRP A 27 -6.65 -1.64 4.72
C TRP A 27 -6.45 -0.42 5.63
N GLY A 28 -5.26 -0.34 6.26
CA GLY A 28 -4.94 0.79 7.14
C GLY A 28 -5.86 0.93 8.37
N GLN A 29 -6.54 -0.15 8.80
CA GLN A 29 -7.41 -0.26 9.97
C GLN A 29 -8.79 0.42 9.78
N ASN A 30 -8.88 1.56 9.15
CA ASN A 30 -10.14 2.30 8.95
C ASN A 30 -10.15 3.04 7.61
N ALA A 31 -11.28 3.63 7.24
CA ALA A 31 -11.42 4.32 5.97
C ALA A 31 -10.48 5.53 5.78
N ARG A 32 -9.85 6.03 6.83
CA ARG A 32 -8.83 7.08 6.78
C ARG A 32 -7.41 6.55 6.70
N HIS A 33 -7.22 5.23 6.78
CA HIS A 33 -5.95 4.50 6.76
C HIS A 33 -4.98 4.88 7.89
N THR A 34 -5.48 5.14 9.09
CA THR A 34 -4.63 5.64 10.17
C THR A 34 -3.64 4.62 10.73
N GLY A 35 -3.83 3.33 10.50
CA GLY A 35 -2.92 2.28 10.98
C GLY A 35 -2.81 2.18 12.51
N THR A 36 -3.81 2.69 13.25
CA THR A 36 -3.74 2.84 14.70
C THR A 36 -4.76 1.98 15.40
N SER A 37 -4.30 1.18 16.36
CA SER A 37 -5.15 0.45 17.29
C SER A 37 -5.51 1.29 18.51
N SER A 38 -6.77 1.22 18.95
CA SER A 38 -7.22 1.81 20.22
C SER A 38 -6.80 0.98 21.45
N THR A 39 -6.20 -0.17 21.24
CA THR A 39 -5.74 -1.12 22.26
C THR A 39 -4.22 -1.02 22.43
N ALA A 40 -3.71 -1.30 23.64
CA ALA A 40 -2.28 -1.52 23.85
C ALA A 40 -1.91 -2.92 23.33
N GLY A 41 -0.88 -2.98 22.48
CA GLY A 41 -0.39 -4.25 21.99
C GLY A 41 0.34 -5.07 23.05
N GLN A 42 0.21 -6.38 22.94
CA GLN A 42 0.98 -7.35 23.73
C GLN A 42 2.47 -7.29 23.37
N ARG A 43 3.28 -7.97 24.12
CA ARG A 43 4.69 -8.16 23.77
C ARG A 43 4.80 -9.23 22.68
N ALA A 44 5.64 -8.99 21.68
CA ALA A 44 5.93 -9.96 20.63
C ALA A 44 6.97 -10.99 21.09
N ARG A 45 6.58 -11.87 22.04
CA ARG A 45 7.50 -12.85 22.63
C ARG A 45 7.40 -14.24 22.03
N HIS A 46 6.19 -14.61 21.65
CA HIS A 46 5.90 -15.97 21.20
C HIS A 46 5.05 -15.97 19.94
N ILE A 47 5.36 -16.87 19.02
CA ILE A 47 4.41 -17.34 18.04
C ILE A 47 3.46 -18.26 18.78
N LEU A 48 2.19 -17.86 18.89
CA LEU A 48 1.17 -18.62 19.60
C LEU A 48 0.57 -19.71 18.71
N ASP A 49 0.39 -19.40 17.42
CA ASP A 49 -0.05 -20.35 16.40
C ASP A 49 0.22 -19.78 15.00
N SER A 50 0.13 -20.65 13.98
CA SER A 50 0.30 -20.26 12.60
C SER A 50 -0.45 -21.15 11.62
N VAL A 51 -0.85 -20.61 10.46
CA VAL A 51 -1.48 -21.35 9.36
C VAL A 51 -0.93 -20.88 8.01
N VAL A 52 -0.73 -21.82 7.10
CA VAL A 52 -0.33 -21.51 5.72
C VAL A 52 -1.55 -21.01 4.95
N TYR A 53 -1.43 -19.84 4.30
CA TYR A 53 -2.44 -19.28 3.41
C TYR A 53 -2.01 -19.29 1.94
N ASP A 54 -0.70 -19.25 1.68
CA ASP A 54 -0.12 -19.36 0.35
C ASP A 54 0.71 -20.65 0.22
N PRO A 55 0.23 -21.64 -0.54
CA PRO A 55 0.94 -22.90 -0.71
C PRO A 55 2.01 -22.84 -1.81
N PHE A 56 2.15 -21.72 -2.54
CA PHE A 56 3.03 -21.61 -3.71
C PHE A 56 4.40 -20.98 -3.40
N VAL A 57 4.64 -20.53 -2.18
CA VAL A 57 5.86 -19.80 -1.80
C VAL A 57 7.16 -20.51 -2.19
N GLU A 58 7.21 -21.86 -2.12
CA GLU A 58 8.40 -22.62 -2.52
C GLU A 58 8.66 -22.59 -4.04
N ILE A 59 7.61 -22.34 -4.84
CA ILE A 59 7.72 -22.19 -6.28
C ILE A 59 8.04 -20.73 -6.62
N GLU A 60 7.41 -19.80 -5.94
CA GLU A 60 7.57 -18.34 -6.12
C GLU A 60 9.00 -17.90 -5.78
N LYS A 61 9.60 -18.42 -4.73
CA LYS A 61 11.00 -18.17 -4.34
C LYS A 61 12.04 -18.68 -5.36
N ASN A 62 11.65 -19.57 -6.25
CA ASN A 62 12.59 -20.11 -7.22
C ASN A 62 12.84 -19.09 -8.36
N PRO A 63 14.09 -18.60 -8.55
CA PRO A 63 14.38 -17.60 -9.59
C PRO A 63 14.01 -18.01 -11.01
N ALA A 64 13.83 -19.32 -11.26
CA ALA A 64 13.38 -19.84 -12.56
C ALA A 64 11.88 -19.67 -12.80
N ASN A 65 11.08 -19.47 -11.74
CA ASN A 65 9.61 -19.47 -11.79
C ASN A 65 8.98 -18.19 -11.21
N GLY A 66 9.76 -17.36 -10.50
CA GLY A 66 9.25 -16.18 -9.80
C GLY A 66 10.25 -15.02 -9.85
N ASP A 67 10.08 -14.07 -8.94
CA ASP A 67 10.97 -12.92 -8.78
C ASP A 67 12.32 -13.25 -8.15
N GLY A 68 12.51 -14.50 -7.79
CA GLY A 68 13.69 -14.94 -7.07
C GLY A 68 13.46 -15.01 -5.57
N ASP A 69 14.30 -14.32 -4.80
CA ASP A 69 14.34 -14.51 -3.35
C ASP A 69 13.24 -13.77 -2.59
N LEU A 70 12.66 -12.71 -3.17
CA LEU A 70 11.72 -11.82 -2.51
C LEU A 70 10.27 -12.26 -2.74
N LEU A 71 9.55 -12.53 -1.65
CA LEU A 71 8.09 -12.74 -1.67
C LEU A 71 7.39 -11.45 -1.28
N VAL A 72 6.43 -11.03 -2.10
CA VAL A 72 5.65 -9.81 -1.87
C VAL A 72 4.19 -10.15 -1.68
N HIS A 73 3.67 -9.95 -0.46
CA HIS A 73 2.27 -10.16 -0.12
C HIS A 73 1.67 -8.88 0.45
N TYR A 74 0.53 -8.46 -0.06
CA TYR A 74 -0.05 -7.15 0.25
C TYR A 74 -1.28 -7.18 1.15
N GLN A 75 -1.98 -8.32 1.30
CA GLN A 75 -3.17 -8.33 2.11
C GLN A 75 -2.87 -8.15 3.60
N VAL A 76 -3.58 -7.21 4.23
CA VAL A 76 -3.65 -7.09 5.70
C VAL A 76 -4.56 -8.18 6.24
N PRO A 77 -4.17 -8.96 7.26
CA PRO A 77 -5.11 -9.81 7.99
C PRO A 77 -6.20 -8.95 8.63
N LEU A 78 -7.47 -9.18 8.28
CA LEU A 78 -8.58 -8.46 8.88
C LEU A 78 -8.97 -9.09 10.21
N VAL A 79 -9.38 -8.28 11.19
CA VAL A 79 -9.69 -8.76 12.55
C VAL A 79 -11.02 -8.20 13.03
N ASP A 80 -11.83 -9.09 13.61
CA ASP A 80 -13.08 -8.75 14.30
C ASP A 80 -13.30 -9.69 15.51
N GLY A 81 -12.97 -9.21 16.69
CA GLY A 81 -12.91 -10.03 17.91
C GLY A 81 -11.85 -11.12 17.81
N ASN A 82 -12.29 -12.36 17.94
CA ASN A 82 -11.42 -13.55 17.77
C ASN A 82 -11.41 -14.09 16.33
N ASP A 83 -12.09 -13.43 15.41
CA ASP A 83 -12.15 -13.84 14.01
C ASP A 83 -11.07 -13.12 13.20
N ILE A 84 -10.30 -13.88 12.44
CA ILE A 84 -9.24 -13.42 11.57
C ILE A 84 -9.60 -13.83 10.15
N PHE A 85 -9.56 -12.87 9.23
CA PHE A 85 -9.87 -13.09 7.82
C PHE A 85 -8.60 -12.81 7.01
N MET A 86 -8.27 -13.74 6.14
CA MET A 86 -7.08 -13.65 5.31
C MET A 86 -7.34 -14.32 3.97
N MET A 87 -6.76 -13.78 2.92
CA MET A 87 -6.75 -14.44 1.62
C MET A 87 -6.12 -15.82 1.72
N PHE A 88 -6.43 -16.65 0.75
CA PHE A 88 -5.66 -17.85 0.45
C PHE A 88 -5.58 -18.06 -1.06
N LYS A 89 -4.54 -18.75 -1.48
CA LYS A 89 -4.33 -19.11 -2.86
C LYS A 89 -4.59 -20.60 -3.09
N THR A 90 -5.03 -20.92 -4.30
CA THR A 90 -5.22 -22.30 -4.79
C THR A 90 -5.10 -22.30 -6.31
N GLY A 91 -5.31 -23.46 -6.96
CA GLY A 91 -5.13 -23.61 -8.40
C GLY A 91 -3.69 -24.00 -8.72
N GLN A 92 -3.06 -23.31 -9.67
CA GLN A 92 -1.70 -23.59 -10.13
C GLN A 92 -0.89 -22.30 -10.17
N TYR A 93 0.37 -22.37 -9.76
CA TYR A 93 1.38 -21.37 -10.04
C TYR A 93 2.42 -22.00 -10.97
N THR A 94 2.62 -21.40 -12.12
CA THR A 94 3.62 -21.86 -13.11
C THR A 94 4.85 -20.94 -13.11
N ASP A 95 4.63 -19.65 -13.22
CA ASP A 95 5.61 -18.58 -13.10
C ASP A 95 4.91 -17.24 -12.91
N ILE A 96 5.66 -16.19 -12.59
CA ILE A 96 5.13 -14.85 -12.32
C ILE A 96 4.34 -14.26 -13.48
N THR A 97 4.70 -14.56 -14.72
CA THR A 97 4.02 -14.00 -15.90
C THR A 97 2.64 -14.62 -16.13
N ASN A 98 2.33 -15.71 -15.45
CA ASN A 98 1.05 -16.45 -15.52
C ASN A 98 0.31 -16.47 -14.17
N TRP A 99 0.48 -15.46 -13.33
CA TRP A 99 -0.18 -15.41 -12.04
C TRP A 99 -1.72 -15.46 -12.10
N GLN A 100 -2.36 -15.13 -13.25
CA GLN A 100 -3.79 -15.29 -13.47
C GLN A 100 -4.26 -16.76 -13.45
N ASP A 101 -3.36 -17.75 -13.52
CA ASP A 101 -3.69 -19.17 -13.39
C ASP A 101 -4.01 -19.55 -11.95
N GLN A 102 -3.49 -18.77 -10.99
CA GLN A 102 -3.85 -18.91 -9.60
C GLN A 102 -5.33 -18.54 -9.35
N THR A 103 -5.85 -19.03 -8.27
CA THR A 103 -7.19 -18.71 -7.79
C THR A 103 -7.08 -18.15 -6.37
N TRP A 104 -7.70 -17.01 -6.14
CA TRP A 104 -7.74 -16.35 -4.84
C TRP A 104 -9.08 -16.60 -4.16
N GLY A 105 -9.04 -16.63 -2.85
CA GLY A 105 -10.22 -16.75 -2.02
C GLY A 105 -10.00 -16.11 -0.66
N GLU A 106 -11.02 -16.13 0.16
CA GLU A 106 -10.99 -15.61 1.51
C GLU A 106 -11.34 -16.70 2.49
N LYS A 107 -10.60 -16.78 3.62
CA LYS A 107 -10.85 -17.69 4.72
C LYS A 107 -11.13 -16.90 6.00
N ARG A 108 -12.00 -17.46 6.82
CA ARG A 108 -12.14 -17.07 8.22
C ARG A 108 -11.57 -18.14 9.11
N TRP A 109 -10.60 -17.73 9.91
CA TRP A 109 -10.15 -18.49 11.09
C TRP A 109 -10.71 -17.87 12.35
N ARG A 110 -10.83 -18.66 13.39
CA ARG A 110 -11.17 -18.20 14.73
C ARG A 110 -10.09 -18.61 15.69
N TRP A 111 -9.55 -17.63 16.40
CA TRP A 111 -8.69 -17.89 17.55
C TRP A 111 -9.53 -18.45 18.69
N ASP A 112 -9.28 -19.70 19.12
CA ASP A 112 -10.04 -20.37 20.18
C ASP A 112 -9.42 -20.22 21.58
N GLY A 113 -8.29 -19.53 21.67
CA GLY A 113 -7.48 -19.34 22.87
C GLY A 113 -6.14 -20.09 22.80
N SER A 114 -5.98 -20.98 21.84
CA SER A 114 -4.76 -21.77 21.64
C SER A 114 -4.41 -21.98 20.16
N HIS A 115 -5.42 -22.05 19.29
CA HIS A 115 -5.25 -22.39 17.88
C HIS A 115 -6.14 -21.53 16.96
N LEU A 116 -5.68 -21.36 15.72
CA LEU A 116 -6.46 -20.84 14.61
C LEU A 116 -7.29 -21.98 14.00
N VAL A 117 -8.62 -21.91 14.17
CA VAL A 117 -9.56 -22.92 13.66
C VAL A 117 -10.29 -22.37 12.46
N GLU A 118 -10.08 -22.96 11.28
CA GLU A 118 -10.81 -22.58 10.05
C GLU A 118 -12.33 -22.76 10.27
N LYS A 119 -13.11 -21.74 9.91
CA LYS A 119 -14.57 -21.73 10.04
C LYS A 119 -15.27 -21.82 8.70
N TRP A 120 -14.75 -21.15 7.70
CA TRP A 120 -15.21 -21.23 6.32
C TRP A 120 -14.13 -20.76 5.34
N SER A 121 -14.30 -21.14 4.08
CA SER A 121 -13.54 -20.63 2.94
C SER A 121 -14.49 -20.26 1.80
N PHE A 122 -14.13 -19.24 1.04
CA PHE A 122 -14.84 -18.79 -0.15
C PHE A 122 -13.82 -18.61 -1.29
N ILE A 123 -14.05 -19.28 -2.41
CA ILE A 123 -13.24 -19.12 -3.63
C ILE A 123 -13.89 -18.04 -4.49
N SER A 124 -13.12 -16.98 -4.82
CA SER A 124 -13.57 -15.94 -5.74
C SER A 124 -13.25 -16.31 -7.18
N ASP A 125 -14.06 -15.78 -8.10
CA ASP A 125 -13.78 -15.78 -9.54
C ASP A 125 -12.89 -14.59 -9.96
N TRP A 126 -12.43 -13.76 -9.00
CA TRP A 126 -11.54 -12.64 -9.24
C TRP A 126 -10.27 -13.07 -9.96
N LYS A 127 -9.82 -12.23 -10.87
CA LYS A 127 -8.54 -12.36 -11.56
C LYS A 127 -7.79 -11.04 -11.51
N PRO A 128 -6.45 -11.08 -11.36
CA PRO A 128 -5.60 -9.91 -11.40
C PRO A 128 -5.48 -9.35 -12.82
N MET A 129 -5.00 -8.12 -12.92
CA MET A 129 -4.50 -7.57 -14.18
C MET A 129 -3.35 -8.42 -14.72
N PRO A 130 -3.14 -8.45 -16.04
CA PRO A 130 -2.00 -9.16 -16.63
C PRO A 130 -0.68 -8.63 -16.08
N TYR A 131 0.25 -9.53 -15.81
CA TYR A 131 1.62 -9.21 -15.45
C TYR A 131 2.29 -8.32 -16.51
N SER A 132 3.10 -7.37 -16.08
CA SER A 132 3.98 -6.61 -16.97
C SER A 132 5.26 -6.21 -16.23
N PHE A 133 6.39 -6.53 -16.80
CA PHE A 133 7.69 -6.03 -16.35
C PHE A 133 7.96 -4.60 -16.82
N SER A 134 7.04 -4.00 -17.56
CA SER A 134 7.10 -2.58 -17.93
C SER A 134 6.79 -1.69 -16.72
N PRO A 135 7.42 -0.51 -16.60
CA PRO A 135 7.04 0.45 -15.55
C PRO A 135 5.56 0.88 -15.58
N ASP A 136 4.85 0.56 -16.65
CA ASP A 136 3.45 0.95 -16.86
C ASP A 136 2.44 -0.11 -16.37
N GLY A 137 2.90 -1.29 -15.93
CA GLY A 137 2.05 -2.36 -15.43
C GLY A 137 2.61 -3.04 -14.17
N PRO A 138 1.79 -3.88 -13.50
CA PRO A 138 2.17 -4.52 -12.24
C PRO A 138 3.19 -5.65 -12.47
N ALA A 139 4.28 -5.62 -11.71
CA ALA A 139 5.32 -6.65 -11.68
C ALA A 139 5.38 -7.41 -10.34
N TRP A 140 4.72 -6.91 -9.30
CA TRP A 140 4.63 -7.54 -7.97
C TRP A 140 3.28 -8.22 -7.77
N GLU A 141 3.16 -9.00 -6.71
CA GLU A 141 1.97 -9.78 -6.43
C GLU A 141 0.68 -8.95 -6.49
N PRO A 142 -0.38 -9.47 -7.15
CA PRO A 142 -1.66 -8.78 -7.25
C PRO A 142 -2.36 -8.58 -5.90
N VAL A 143 -3.02 -7.43 -5.74
CA VAL A 143 -3.70 -7.07 -4.50
C VAL A 143 -5.14 -7.58 -4.48
N PHE A 144 -5.37 -8.72 -3.83
CA PHE A 144 -6.70 -9.24 -3.49
C PHE A 144 -7.00 -8.87 -2.04
N HIS A 145 -7.81 -7.83 -1.79
CA HIS A 145 -8.00 -7.34 -0.44
C HIS A 145 -9.47 -7.00 -0.13
N PRO A 146 -10.15 -7.85 0.65
CA PRO A 146 -11.51 -7.64 1.14
C PRO A 146 -11.64 -6.51 2.17
N ALA A 147 -12.91 -6.21 2.55
CA ALA A 147 -13.22 -5.29 3.65
C ALA A 147 -14.44 -5.78 4.45
N LEU A 148 -14.35 -5.65 5.78
CA LEU A 148 -15.44 -5.99 6.71
C LEU A 148 -16.37 -4.79 6.91
N SER A 149 -17.65 -5.09 7.05
CA SER A 149 -18.68 -4.15 7.51
C SER A 149 -19.74 -4.94 8.26
N ASP A 150 -20.31 -4.37 9.30
CA ASP A 150 -21.37 -4.95 10.16
C ASP A 150 -21.99 -6.28 9.70
N GLY A 151 -21.45 -7.41 10.16
CA GLY A 151 -21.97 -8.75 9.84
C GLY A 151 -21.68 -9.27 8.43
N VAL A 152 -21.01 -8.50 7.56
CA VAL A 152 -20.65 -8.90 6.20
C VAL A 152 -19.17 -8.69 5.91
N ILE A 153 -18.68 -9.41 4.90
CA ILE A 153 -17.39 -9.14 4.26
C ILE A 153 -17.62 -8.94 2.77
N TYR A 154 -17.04 -7.89 2.22
CA TYR A 154 -17.00 -7.66 0.78
C TYR A 154 -15.71 -8.22 0.21
N VAL A 155 -15.80 -9.00 -0.85
CA VAL A 155 -14.67 -9.71 -1.48
C VAL A 155 -14.62 -9.33 -2.96
N PRO A 156 -13.45 -9.02 -3.53
CA PRO A 156 -13.32 -8.77 -4.96
C PRO A 156 -13.82 -9.93 -5.81
N GLY A 157 -14.44 -9.63 -6.97
CA GLY A 157 -14.92 -10.58 -7.97
C GLY A 157 -14.50 -10.19 -9.38
N ALA A 158 -14.74 -11.08 -10.34
CA ALA A 158 -14.41 -10.89 -11.74
C ALA A 158 -15.25 -9.77 -12.41
N GLY A 159 -14.73 -9.20 -13.50
CA GLY A 159 -15.46 -8.23 -14.32
C GLY A 159 -15.80 -6.92 -13.62
N GLY A 160 -15.00 -6.49 -12.64
CA GLY A 160 -15.27 -5.29 -11.85
C GLY A 160 -16.36 -5.49 -10.80
N SER A 161 -16.69 -6.72 -10.44
CA SER A 161 -17.72 -7.08 -9.45
C SER A 161 -17.14 -7.24 -8.05
N ILE A 162 -18.05 -7.33 -7.05
CA ILE A 162 -17.74 -7.72 -5.68
C ILE A 162 -18.79 -8.68 -5.14
N TYR A 163 -18.37 -9.60 -4.28
CA TYR A 163 -19.25 -10.44 -3.49
C TYR A 163 -19.52 -9.82 -2.13
N LYS A 164 -20.76 -9.97 -1.64
CA LYS A 164 -21.16 -9.68 -0.27
C LYS A 164 -21.43 -11.01 0.43
N LEU A 165 -20.61 -11.37 1.41
CA LEU A 165 -20.74 -12.62 2.14
C LEU A 165 -21.21 -12.36 3.57
N ASN A 166 -21.93 -13.32 4.14
CA ASN A 166 -22.16 -13.36 5.58
C ASN A 166 -20.83 -13.60 6.30
N LYS A 167 -20.42 -12.70 7.15
CA LYS A 167 -19.14 -12.75 7.87
C LYS A 167 -18.95 -14.03 8.69
N LEU A 168 -20.03 -14.54 9.29
CA LEU A 168 -19.96 -15.69 10.19
C LEU A 168 -19.96 -17.05 9.46
N THR A 169 -20.64 -17.12 8.31
CA THR A 169 -20.88 -18.40 7.61
C THR A 169 -20.20 -18.52 6.25
N GLY A 170 -19.68 -17.42 5.70
CA GLY A 170 -19.14 -17.38 4.33
C GLY A 170 -20.20 -17.48 3.22
N ALA A 171 -21.50 -17.57 3.57
CA ALA A 171 -22.58 -17.67 2.60
C ALA A 171 -22.69 -16.39 1.75
N VAL A 172 -22.82 -16.57 0.43
CA VAL A 172 -23.04 -15.45 -0.51
C VAL A 172 -24.42 -14.84 -0.27
N LEU A 173 -24.44 -13.58 0.13
CA LEU A 173 -25.66 -12.78 0.31
C LEU A 173 -26.04 -12.02 -0.97
N ALA A 174 -25.02 -11.57 -1.73
CA ALA A 174 -25.20 -10.90 -3.00
C ALA A 174 -23.91 -10.98 -3.84
N HIS A 175 -24.08 -10.94 -5.16
CA HIS A 175 -23.03 -10.68 -6.13
C HIS A 175 -23.37 -9.36 -6.83
N VAL A 176 -22.62 -8.32 -6.56
CA VAL A 176 -22.84 -6.97 -7.10
C VAL A 176 -22.04 -6.81 -8.37
N GLN A 177 -22.71 -6.62 -9.49
CA GLN A 177 -22.13 -6.58 -10.84
C GLN A 177 -22.41 -5.22 -11.52
N PRO A 178 -21.63 -4.17 -11.23
CA PRO A 178 -21.89 -2.81 -11.74
C PRO A 178 -21.79 -2.67 -13.27
N PHE A 179 -21.12 -3.62 -13.92
CA PHE A 179 -20.82 -3.60 -15.36
C PHE A 179 -21.66 -4.59 -16.18
N GLY A 180 -22.62 -5.25 -15.55
CA GLY A 180 -23.51 -6.23 -16.18
C GLY A 180 -23.28 -7.66 -15.69
N SER A 181 -24.21 -8.56 -16.02
CA SER A 181 -24.17 -9.95 -15.54
C SER A 181 -23.19 -10.84 -16.34
N THR A 182 -22.73 -10.41 -17.51
CA THR A 182 -21.70 -11.10 -18.27
C THR A 182 -20.34 -10.58 -17.83
N VAL A 183 -19.47 -11.48 -17.35
CA VAL A 183 -18.10 -11.14 -16.96
C VAL A 183 -17.32 -10.71 -18.20
N ASP A 184 -16.79 -9.49 -18.14
CA ASP A 184 -15.83 -8.99 -19.12
C ASP A 184 -14.41 -9.29 -18.58
N VAL A 185 -13.68 -10.13 -19.29
CA VAL A 185 -12.36 -10.63 -18.87
C VAL A 185 -11.27 -9.55 -18.83
N ASP A 186 -11.49 -8.42 -19.49
CA ASP A 186 -10.57 -7.28 -19.51
C ASP A 186 -10.91 -6.21 -18.46
N THR A 187 -11.95 -6.45 -17.66
CA THR A 187 -12.40 -5.54 -16.61
C THR A 187 -12.04 -6.12 -15.24
N PHE A 188 -11.25 -5.37 -14.46
CA PHE A 188 -10.64 -5.83 -13.22
C PHE A 188 -11.07 -4.97 -12.04
N THR A 189 -11.45 -5.61 -10.93
CA THR A 189 -11.49 -4.97 -9.60
C THR A 189 -10.06 -4.91 -9.08
N ILE A 190 -9.56 -3.72 -8.75
CA ILE A 190 -8.16 -3.47 -8.40
C ILE A 190 -8.04 -2.77 -7.05
N GLY A 191 -6.93 -3.04 -6.37
CA GLY A 191 -6.62 -2.47 -5.06
C GLY A 191 -7.55 -2.92 -3.94
N PRO A 192 -7.24 -2.53 -2.70
CA PRO A 192 -8.07 -2.85 -1.54
C PRO A 192 -9.44 -2.21 -1.59
N LEU A 193 -10.45 -2.95 -1.12
CA LEU A 193 -11.79 -2.41 -0.90
C LEU A 193 -11.80 -1.54 0.36
N THR A 194 -12.51 -0.43 0.34
CA THR A 194 -12.69 0.45 1.51
C THR A 194 -14.17 0.54 1.88
N VAL A 195 -14.49 0.43 3.16
CA VAL A 195 -15.85 0.62 3.69
C VAL A 195 -15.90 1.94 4.46
N ASP A 196 -16.84 2.83 4.08
CA ASP A 196 -17.07 4.08 4.79
C ASP A 196 -17.89 3.87 6.07
N ARG A 197 -17.96 4.89 6.93
CA ARG A 197 -18.72 4.85 8.19
C ARG A 197 -20.23 4.61 8.00
N PHE A 198 -20.74 4.68 6.78
CA PHE A 198 -22.15 4.45 6.44
C PHE A 198 -22.39 3.04 5.90
N GLY A 199 -21.35 2.19 5.90
CA GLY A 199 -21.39 0.84 5.37
C GLY A 199 -21.41 0.76 3.85
N SER A 200 -21.06 1.83 3.14
CA SER A 200 -20.85 1.78 1.70
C SER A 200 -19.47 1.24 1.40
N VAL A 201 -19.35 0.32 0.44
CA VAL A 201 -18.05 -0.13 -0.07
C VAL A 201 -17.65 0.70 -1.29
N ILE A 202 -16.40 1.18 -1.28
CA ILE A 202 -15.78 1.99 -2.34
C ILE A 202 -14.59 1.22 -2.88
N TYR A 203 -14.47 1.14 -4.20
CA TYR A 203 -13.36 0.44 -4.85
C TYR A 203 -13.13 0.95 -6.26
N GLN A 204 -12.02 0.53 -6.85
CA GLN A 204 -11.56 0.96 -8.15
C GLN A 204 -11.67 -0.18 -9.17
N VAL A 205 -11.94 0.19 -10.42
CA VAL A 205 -12.07 -0.74 -11.54
C VAL A 205 -11.34 -0.18 -12.74
N VAL A 206 -10.64 -1.05 -13.46
CA VAL A 206 -10.00 -0.73 -14.74
C VAL A 206 -10.46 -1.70 -15.81
N LYS A 207 -10.66 -1.21 -17.02
CA LYS A 207 -10.83 -2.02 -18.23
C LYS A 207 -9.67 -1.76 -19.18
N LEU A 208 -8.82 -2.76 -19.34
CA LEU A 208 -7.65 -2.71 -20.21
C LEU A 208 -8.00 -3.00 -21.67
N ASN A 209 -7.07 -2.71 -22.56
CA ASN A 209 -7.17 -3.11 -23.95
C ASN A 209 -6.90 -4.61 -24.07
N HIS A 210 -7.80 -5.35 -24.71
CA HIS A 210 -7.72 -6.82 -24.82
C HIS A 210 -6.43 -7.32 -25.48
N GLY A 211 -6.01 -6.70 -26.56
CA GLY A 211 -4.87 -7.18 -27.36
C GLY A 211 -3.51 -6.62 -26.93
N ASN A 212 -3.52 -5.51 -26.22
CA ASN A 212 -2.32 -4.79 -25.80
C ASN A 212 -2.60 -3.98 -24.53
N PRO A 213 -2.61 -4.63 -23.37
CA PRO A 213 -3.10 -4.02 -22.13
C PRO A 213 -2.24 -2.85 -21.63
N TRP A 214 -0.94 -2.79 -21.98
CA TRP A 214 -0.01 -1.82 -21.40
C TRP A 214 0.54 -0.79 -22.39
N ASP A 215 0.67 -1.13 -23.69
CA ASP A 215 1.17 -0.19 -24.71
C ASP A 215 0.04 0.53 -25.47
N ALA A 216 -1.20 0.02 -25.41
CA ALA A 216 -2.37 0.73 -25.91
C ALA A 216 -3.08 1.44 -24.76
N ASP A 217 -3.79 2.55 -25.06
CA ASP A 217 -4.53 3.27 -24.04
C ASP A 217 -5.58 2.39 -23.36
N VAL A 218 -5.80 2.63 -22.08
CA VAL A 218 -6.84 1.96 -21.30
C VAL A 218 -8.23 2.25 -21.89
N VAL A 219 -9.09 1.21 -21.94
CA VAL A 219 -10.45 1.41 -22.46
C VAL A 219 -11.26 2.33 -21.55
N ASN A 220 -11.17 2.12 -20.23
CA ASN A 220 -11.76 3.01 -19.23
C ASN A 220 -11.31 2.61 -17.80
N SER A 221 -11.55 3.50 -16.84
CA SER A 221 -11.35 3.24 -15.42
C SER A 221 -12.42 3.96 -14.59
N TRP A 222 -12.83 3.36 -13.45
CA TRP A 222 -13.91 3.87 -12.62
C TRP A 222 -13.61 3.82 -11.14
N LEU A 223 -14.17 4.78 -10.42
CA LEU A 223 -14.45 4.68 -9.00
C LEU A 223 -15.89 4.18 -8.84
N VAL A 224 -16.08 3.12 -8.06
CA VAL A 224 -17.38 2.49 -7.79
C VAL A 224 -17.70 2.63 -6.32
N LYS A 225 -18.97 2.98 -6.02
CA LYS A 225 -19.52 3.00 -4.67
C LYS A 225 -20.79 2.18 -4.62
N VAL A 226 -20.84 1.22 -3.71
CA VAL A 226 -22.01 0.40 -3.43
C VAL A 226 -22.49 0.71 -2.02
N GLY A 227 -23.65 1.34 -1.91
CA GLY A 227 -24.27 1.64 -0.63
C GLY A 227 -24.65 0.38 0.14
N SER A 228 -24.78 0.47 1.47
CA SER A 228 -25.16 -0.66 2.34
C SER A 228 -26.46 -1.36 1.90
N GLY A 229 -27.39 -0.62 1.28
CA GLY A 229 -28.63 -1.13 0.67
C GLY A 229 -28.47 -1.71 -0.74
N GLY A 230 -27.26 -1.76 -1.30
CA GLY A 230 -26.99 -2.31 -2.63
C GLY A 230 -27.11 -1.31 -3.79
N THR A 231 -27.35 -0.03 -3.53
CA THR A 231 -27.39 1.00 -4.58
C THR A 231 -25.99 1.21 -5.15
N VAL A 232 -25.84 1.05 -6.46
CA VAL A 232 -24.56 1.21 -7.17
C VAL A 232 -24.47 2.60 -7.79
N GLN A 233 -23.34 3.27 -7.54
CA GLN A 233 -22.90 4.49 -8.21
C GLN A 233 -21.53 4.25 -8.81
N LYS A 234 -21.23 4.84 -9.96
CA LYS A 234 -19.90 4.80 -10.58
C LYS A 234 -19.64 6.07 -11.37
N ALA A 235 -18.38 6.52 -11.36
CA ALA A 235 -17.90 7.63 -12.18
C ALA A 235 -16.57 7.24 -12.82
N THR A 236 -16.32 7.71 -14.03
CA THR A 236 -15.04 7.45 -14.70
C THR A 236 -13.92 8.25 -14.03
N ILE A 237 -12.74 7.65 -13.88
CA ILE A 237 -11.56 8.32 -13.29
C ILE A 237 -11.24 9.60 -14.08
N ALA A 238 -11.31 9.57 -15.40
CA ALA A 238 -11.10 10.76 -16.24
C ALA A 238 -12.06 11.91 -15.88
N SER A 239 -13.33 11.63 -15.58
CA SER A 239 -14.29 12.66 -15.17
C SER A 239 -14.04 13.18 -13.75
N LEU A 240 -13.40 12.39 -12.90
CA LEU A 240 -13.08 12.73 -11.52
C LEU A 240 -11.75 13.51 -11.40
N THR A 241 -10.94 13.58 -12.48
CA THR A 241 -9.63 14.21 -12.48
C THR A 241 -9.63 15.46 -13.39
N PRO A 242 -10.34 16.54 -13.00
CA PRO A 242 -10.42 17.75 -13.84
C PRO A 242 -9.02 18.36 -14.05
N GLY A 243 -8.75 18.78 -15.30
CA GLY A 243 -7.48 19.37 -15.71
C GLY A 243 -6.38 18.35 -16.03
N ALA A 244 -6.64 17.05 -15.88
CA ALA A 244 -5.72 16.03 -16.33
C ALA A 244 -5.69 15.92 -17.87
N PRO A 245 -4.55 15.47 -18.46
CA PRO A 245 -4.46 15.24 -19.88
C PRO A 245 -5.47 14.19 -20.35
N GLN A 246 -5.93 14.37 -21.59
CA GLN A 246 -6.74 13.38 -22.30
C GLN A 246 -5.83 12.34 -22.96
N GLY A 247 -6.37 11.17 -23.31
CA GLY A 247 -5.60 10.05 -23.82
C GLY A 247 -4.61 10.36 -24.96
N ASN A 248 -5.01 11.21 -25.89
CA ASN A 248 -4.18 11.62 -27.05
C ASN A 248 -3.28 12.85 -26.81
N ASP A 249 -3.38 13.49 -25.65
CA ASP A 249 -2.52 14.61 -25.30
C ASP A 249 -1.05 14.18 -25.21
N LYS A 250 -0.15 15.17 -25.22
CA LYS A 250 1.29 14.95 -25.16
C LYS A 250 1.84 15.34 -23.79
N CYS A 251 2.34 14.33 -23.09
CA CYS A 251 3.01 14.43 -21.80
C CYS A 251 4.54 14.52 -21.94
N GLN A 252 5.21 14.83 -20.85
CA GLN A 252 6.66 14.83 -20.77
C GLN A 252 7.19 13.39 -20.88
N GLY A 253 8.03 13.15 -21.87
CA GLY A 253 8.85 11.94 -21.98
C GLY A 253 10.26 12.14 -21.44
N THR A 254 11.12 11.15 -21.63
CA THR A 254 12.54 11.16 -21.22
C THR A 254 13.46 11.27 -22.41
N PHE A 255 14.70 11.67 -22.18
CA PHE A 255 15.75 11.54 -23.18
C PHE A 255 16.04 10.07 -23.48
N ASP A 256 16.54 9.81 -24.69
CA ASP A 256 17.02 8.49 -25.08
C ASP A 256 18.30 8.13 -24.33
N THR A 257 18.43 6.88 -23.87
CA THR A 257 19.59 6.40 -23.10
C THR A 257 20.91 6.50 -23.85
N SER A 258 20.89 6.51 -25.19
CA SER A 258 22.08 6.78 -26.02
C SER A 258 22.65 8.19 -25.85
N GLN A 259 21.90 9.09 -25.20
CA GLN A 259 22.30 10.49 -24.98
C GLN A 259 22.94 10.73 -23.61
N LEU A 260 23.18 9.68 -22.83
CA LEU A 260 23.84 9.77 -21.52
C LEU A 260 25.22 10.45 -21.61
N PRO A 261 25.68 11.15 -20.55
CA PRO A 261 24.97 11.47 -19.30
C PRO A 261 23.90 12.54 -19.50
N PHE A 262 22.83 12.46 -18.73
CA PHE A 262 21.71 13.37 -18.79
C PHE A 262 21.93 14.66 -17.98
N PRO A 263 21.21 15.78 -18.36
CA PRO A 263 20.53 15.98 -19.63
C PRO A 263 21.54 16.07 -20.79
N PRO A 264 21.18 15.80 -22.06
CA PRO A 264 22.11 15.83 -23.21
C PRO A 264 22.85 17.17 -23.39
N SER A 265 22.22 18.25 -23.00
CA SER A 265 22.82 19.58 -22.82
C SER A 265 22.04 20.36 -21.75
N PRO A 266 22.59 21.44 -21.18
CA PRO A 266 21.90 22.23 -20.15
C PRO A 266 20.49 22.69 -20.54
N ASP A 267 20.28 23.03 -21.82
CA ASP A 267 19.01 23.53 -22.34
C ASP A 267 18.26 22.48 -23.18
N ALA A 268 18.63 21.19 -23.07
CA ALA A 268 17.96 20.12 -23.80
C ALA A 268 16.49 20.00 -23.38
N VAL A 269 15.64 19.75 -24.36
CA VAL A 269 14.21 19.51 -24.15
C VAL A 269 13.92 18.04 -24.49
N ALA A 270 13.48 17.28 -23.52
CA ALA A 270 13.12 15.90 -23.75
C ALA A 270 11.87 15.77 -24.65
N PRO A 271 11.77 14.69 -25.45
CA PRO A 271 10.64 14.46 -26.32
C PRO A 271 9.34 14.32 -25.53
N LYS A 272 8.22 14.54 -26.20
CA LYS A 272 6.90 14.29 -25.63
C LYS A 272 6.38 12.91 -26.07
N VAL A 273 5.71 12.24 -25.14
CA VAL A 273 5.02 10.96 -25.36
C VAL A 273 3.51 11.14 -25.32
N THR A 274 2.75 10.16 -25.79
CA THR A 274 1.29 10.13 -25.58
C THR A 274 1.00 9.91 -24.09
N CYS A 275 0.04 10.64 -23.53
CA CYS A 275 -0.28 10.52 -22.10
C CYS A 275 -1.00 9.23 -21.76
N GLY A 276 -1.93 8.79 -22.61
CA GLY A 276 -2.95 7.84 -22.21
C GLY A 276 -4.01 8.47 -21.31
N SER A 277 -5.13 7.80 -21.16
CA SER A 277 -6.25 8.22 -20.31
C SER A 277 -5.93 8.06 -18.83
N GLN A 278 -6.52 8.91 -17.98
CA GLN A 278 -6.39 8.77 -16.53
C GLN A 278 -7.07 7.50 -16.03
N ARG A 279 -6.37 6.72 -15.22
CA ARG A 279 -6.87 5.50 -14.59
C ARG A 279 -6.51 5.41 -13.11
N ALA A 280 -7.15 4.51 -12.42
CA ALA A 280 -6.78 4.09 -11.07
C ALA A 280 -5.53 3.21 -11.08
N LEU A 281 -4.88 3.10 -9.94
CA LEU A 281 -3.67 2.30 -9.70
C LEU A 281 -3.99 0.95 -9.08
N GLY A 282 -3.25 -0.08 -9.46
CA GLY A 282 -3.51 -1.47 -9.09
C GLY A 282 -3.45 -1.80 -7.61
N GLY A 283 -2.56 -1.16 -6.87
CA GLY A 283 -2.33 -1.46 -5.44
C GLY A 283 -2.97 -0.48 -4.46
N LEU A 284 -3.58 0.61 -4.91
CA LEU A 284 -3.98 1.73 -4.07
C LEU A 284 -5.39 1.58 -3.48
N ALA A 285 -5.54 1.79 -2.16
CA ALA A 285 -6.82 1.85 -1.47
C ALA A 285 -7.42 3.26 -1.49
N PRO A 286 -8.72 3.45 -1.81
CA PRO A 286 -9.40 4.72 -1.62
C PRO A 286 -9.51 5.09 -0.13
N ALA A 287 -9.07 6.29 0.27
CA ALA A 287 -9.32 6.78 1.62
C ALA A 287 -10.64 7.56 1.70
N VAL A 288 -11.34 7.51 2.83
CA VAL A 288 -12.62 8.20 3.00
C VAL A 288 -12.64 9.00 4.30
N ALA A 289 -12.89 10.30 4.17
CA ALA A 289 -13.05 11.20 5.30
C ALA A 289 -14.40 11.02 6.03
N ASN A 290 -14.49 11.59 7.22
CA ASN A 290 -15.73 11.53 8.02
C ASN A 290 -16.92 12.23 7.36
N ASP A 291 -16.70 13.19 6.48
CA ASP A 291 -17.76 13.85 5.69
C ASP A 291 -18.15 13.05 4.44
N GLY A 292 -17.50 11.91 4.18
CA GLY A 292 -17.70 11.06 3.02
C GLY A 292 -16.90 11.47 1.79
N THR A 293 -16.02 12.48 1.87
CA THR A 293 -15.08 12.81 0.80
C THR A 293 -14.14 11.64 0.57
N ILE A 294 -14.00 11.20 -0.68
CA ILE A 294 -13.15 10.09 -1.08
C ILE A 294 -11.85 10.64 -1.69
N TYR A 295 -10.72 10.07 -1.31
CA TYR A 295 -9.40 10.42 -1.84
C TYR A 295 -8.80 9.23 -2.55
N ILE A 296 -8.34 9.47 -3.78
CA ILE A 296 -7.68 8.49 -4.64
C ILE A 296 -6.47 9.12 -5.31
N ALA A 297 -5.53 8.32 -5.78
CA ALA A 297 -4.57 8.78 -6.76
C ALA A 297 -4.88 8.20 -8.14
N THR A 298 -4.54 8.93 -9.18
CA THR A 298 -4.76 8.55 -10.58
C THR A 298 -3.50 8.82 -11.39
N VAL A 299 -3.31 8.08 -12.46
CA VAL A 299 -2.16 8.21 -13.35
C VAL A 299 -2.61 8.11 -14.81
N ALA A 300 -1.92 8.81 -15.70
CA ALA A 300 -2.10 8.61 -17.12
C ALA A 300 -1.53 7.24 -17.54
N HIS A 301 -2.28 6.48 -18.33
CA HIS A 301 -1.98 5.07 -18.59
C HIS A 301 -0.61 4.84 -19.25
N LEU A 302 -0.18 5.73 -20.12
CA LEU A 302 1.07 5.57 -20.89
C LEU A 302 2.23 6.43 -20.35
N THR A 303 2.09 6.99 -19.15
CA THR A 303 3.19 7.68 -18.46
C THR A 303 2.91 7.90 -16.97
N GLU A 304 3.77 7.37 -16.15
CA GLU A 304 3.75 7.46 -14.68
C GLU A 304 4.01 8.89 -14.16
N ARG A 305 4.43 9.81 -15.04
CA ARG A 305 4.74 11.22 -14.69
C ARG A 305 3.54 12.16 -14.69
N ALA A 306 2.38 11.70 -15.14
CA ALA A 306 1.16 12.50 -15.19
C ALA A 306 0.14 12.00 -14.14
N GLY A 307 0.58 11.93 -12.88
CA GLY A 307 -0.21 11.54 -11.73
C GLY A 307 -0.96 12.70 -11.07
N TYR A 308 -2.03 12.36 -10.35
CA TYR A 308 -2.85 13.29 -9.58
C TYR A 308 -3.26 12.68 -8.25
N LEU A 309 -3.28 13.50 -7.19
CA LEU A 309 -4.08 13.23 -6.00
C LEU A 309 -5.45 13.89 -6.18
N VAL A 310 -6.53 13.13 -5.99
CA VAL A 310 -7.89 13.54 -6.32
C VAL A 310 -8.79 13.42 -5.10
N ALA A 311 -9.58 14.45 -4.82
CA ALA A 311 -10.70 14.38 -3.89
C ALA A 311 -12.02 14.35 -4.65
N VAL A 312 -12.90 13.45 -4.22
CA VAL A 312 -14.20 13.17 -4.82
C VAL A 312 -15.29 13.36 -3.78
N ASN A 313 -16.38 14.04 -4.15
CA ASN A 313 -17.55 14.19 -3.29
C ASN A 313 -18.25 12.84 -3.04
N PRO A 314 -19.03 12.69 -1.95
CA PRO A 314 -19.72 11.44 -1.62
C PRO A 314 -20.66 10.91 -2.73
N ASN A 315 -21.12 11.79 -3.62
CA ASN A 315 -21.98 11.48 -4.77
C ASN A 315 -21.20 11.20 -6.06
N LEU A 316 -19.90 10.95 -5.97
CA LEU A 316 -18.97 10.69 -7.08
C LEU A 316 -18.90 11.84 -8.10
N THR A 317 -18.93 13.08 -7.65
CA THR A 317 -18.55 14.25 -8.45
C THR A 317 -17.17 14.76 -8.04
N PRO A 318 -16.37 15.34 -8.95
CA PRO A 318 -15.05 15.84 -8.61
C PRO A 318 -15.14 16.98 -7.57
N LYS A 319 -14.21 16.98 -6.61
CA LYS A 319 -14.06 18.07 -5.62
C LYS A 319 -12.84 18.92 -5.95
N TRP A 320 -11.68 18.29 -6.11
CA TRP A 320 -10.45 18.87 -6.64
C TRP A 320 -9.52 17.76 -7.13
N ALA A 321 -8.58 18.12 -8.02
CA ALA A 321 -7.48 17.27 -8.46
C ALA A 321 -6.18 18.07 -8.42
N THR A 322 -5.16 17.57 -7.74
CA THR A 322 -3.85 18.19 -7.63
C THR A 322 -2.84 17.42 -8.46
N SER A 323 -2.27 18.07 -9.47
CA SER A 323 -1.21 17.48 -10.29
C SER A 323 0.03 17.21 -9.43
N LEU A 324 0.60 16.02 -9.60
CA LEU A 324 1.86 15.61 -8.98
C LEU A 324 3.07 15.85 -9.90
N LYS A 325 2.83 16.39 -11.08
CA LYS A 325 3.86 16.69 -12.09
C LYS A 325 4.78 17.81 -11.62
N GLU A 326 6.08 17.67 -11.88
CA GLU A 326 7.11 18.72 -11.68
C GLU A 326 7.08 19.34 -10.27
N ARG A 327 7.05 18.50 -9.22
CA ARG A 327 6.90 18.94 -7.81
C ARG A 327 8.22 19.11 -7.07
N PHE A 328 9.30 18.48 -7.53
CA PHE A 328 10.56 18.40 -6.79
C PHE A 328 11.70 19.11 -7.53
N ASN A 329 12.53 19.85 -6.76
CA ASN A 329 13.71 20.54 -7.25
C ASN A 329 14.97 19.98 -6.58
N ASP A 330 15.04 18.68 -6.43
CA ASP A 330 16.07 17.95 -5.71
C ASP A 330 16.93 17.05 -6.62
N GLY A 331 16.78 17.12 -7.92
CA GLY A 331 17.54 16.36 -8.90
C GLY A 331 19.02 16.78 -9.03
N CYS A 332 19.44 17.18 -10.22
CA CYS A 332 20.83 17.52 -10.52
C CYS A 332 21.45 18.52 -9.53
N ASN A 333 22.66 18.24 -9.05
CA ASN A 333 23.44 19.07 -8.11
C ASN A 333 22.76 19.27 -6.73
N VAL A 334 21.69 18.53 -6.42
CA VAL A 334 21.07 18.47 -5.10
C VAL A 334 21.15 17.04 -4.56
N LEU A 335 20.31 16.10 -5.05
CA LEU A 335 20.44 14.69 -4.74
C LEU A 335 21.25 13.92 -5.78
N VAL A 336 21.17 14.34 -7.07
CA VAL A 336 21.94 13.70 -8.15
C VAL A 336 23.27 14.42 -8.34
N PRO A 337 24.42 13.75 -8.16
CA PRO A 337 25.74 14.38 -8.21
C PRO A 337 26.10 14.87 -9.61
N PRO A 338 27.15 15.73 -9.75
CA PRO A 338 27.62 16.19 -11.04
C PRO A 338 28.29 15.08 -11.85
N ASN A 339 28.45 15.31 -13.16
CA ASN A 339 29.17 14.40 -14.06
C ASN A 339 30.57 14.06 -13.54
N GLY A 340 30.97 12.81 -13.71
CA GLY A 340 32.21 12.24 -13.16
C GLY A 340 31.94 11.27 -12.00
N THR A 341 30.72 11.25 -11.48
CA THR A 341 30.18 10.21 -10.59
C THR A 341 29.24 9.34 -11.40
N LEU A 342 29.27 8.03 -11.20
CA LEU A 342 28.36 7.11 -11.87
C LEU A 342 26.90 7.58 -11.66
N GLY A 343 26.13 7.68 -12.75
CA GLY A 343 24.78 8.20 -12.73
C GLY A 343 24.62 9.68 -12.41
N GLY A 344 25.71 10.43 -12.36
CA GLY A 344 25.70 11.87 -12.13
C GLY A 344 25.18 12.65 -13.34
N CYS A 345 24.72 13.87 -13.08
CA CYS A 345 24.27 14.79 -14.13
C CYS A 345 25.42 15.28 -14.99
N ARG A 346 25.14 15.56 -16.26
CA ARG A 346 26.09 16.22 -17.16
C ARG A 346 26.60 17.54 -16.56
N ALA A 347 27.86 17.83 -16.75
CA ALA A 347 28.45 19.09 -16.34
C ALA A 347 27.66 20.30 -16.95
N GLY A 348 27.31 21.27 -16.10
CA GLY A 348 26.51 22.43 -16.46
C GLY A 348 25.00 22.22 -16.48
N ALA A 349 24.50 21.06 -16.10
CA ALA A 349 23.06 20.83 -15.89
C ALA A 349 22.48 21.84 -14.88
N HIS A 350 21.23 22.27 -15.10
CA HIS A 350 20.55 23.15 -14.17
C HIS A 350 20.34 22.44 -12.83
N THR A 351 20.51 23.18 -11.73
CA THR A 351 20.34 22.63 -10.38
C THR A 351 18.89 22.29 -10.10
N GLY A 352 18.64 21.14 -9.51
CA GLY A 352 17.33 20.67 -9.06
C GLY A 352 16.48 19.98 -10.12
N VAL A 353 16.94 19.90 -11.38
CA VAL A 353 16.15 19.23 -12.43
C VAL A 353 16.32 17.71 -12.39
N ASP A 354 15.27 17.00 -12.76
CA ASP A 354 15.33 15.59 -13.12
C ASP A 354 16.21 15.44 -14.38
N PRO A 355 17.33 14.72 -14.30
CA PRO A 355 18.27 14.61 -15.41
C PRO A 355 17.63 14.03 -16.67
N ALA A 356 16.71 13.09 -16.54
CA ALA A 356 16.08 12.40 -17.66
C ALA A 356 15.08 13.27 -18.45
N THR A 357 14.61 14.37 -17.87
CA THR A 357 13.62 15.26 -18.48
C THR A 357 14.07 16.70 -18.61
N ASN A 358 15.11 17.09 -17.86
CA ASN A 358 15.58 18.46 -17.69
C ASN A 358 14.49 19.42 -17.16
N ARG A 359 13.59 18.91 -16.33
CA ARG A 359 12.48 19.62 -15.68
C ARG A 359 12.49 19.31 -14.19
N PRO A 360 11.78 20.07 -13.34
CA PRO A 360 11.57 19.64 -11.94
C PRO A 360 11.03 18.23 -11.88
N GLY A 361 11.48 17.43 -10.91
CA GLY A 361 11.09 16.04 -10.76
C GLY A 361 9.59 15.88 -10.54
N SER A 362 8.99 14.89 -11.17
CA SER A 362 7.58 14.51 -10.96
C SER A 362 7.46 13.45 -9.87
N ALA A 363 6.43 13.57 -9.05
CA ALA A 363 5.96 12.45 -8.25
C ALA A 363 5.36 11.39 -9.18
N ARG A 364 5.97 10.23 -9.23
CA ARG A 364 5.61 9.15 -10.14
C ARG A 364 4.76 8.13 -9.40
N LEU A 365 3.84 7.51 -10.12
CA LEU A 365 2.91 6.54 -9.58
C LEU A 365 2.94 5.26 -10.41
N TYR A 366 3.09 4.13 -9.73
CA TYR A 366 3.18 2.79 -10.33
C TYR A 366 2.12 1.86 -9.78
N ASP A 367 1.74 0.84 -10.55
CA ASP A 367 0.79 -0.17 -10.11
C ASP A 367 1.34 -1.07 -9.01
N ASP A 368 2.66 -1.20 -8.94
CA ASP A 368 3.35 -1.96 -7.89
C ASP A 368 3.32 -1.28 -6.53
N SER A 369 3.10 0.04 -6.51
CA SER A 369 2.97 0.77 -5.25
C SER A 369 1.61 0.52 -4.61
N THR A 370 1.63 0.22 -3.32
CA THR A 370 0.44 0.16 -2.47
C THR A 370 0.29 1.39 -1.57
N ALA A 371 1.13 2.42 -1.78
CA ALA A 371 1.01 3.69 -1.09
C ALA A 371 -0.37 4.30 -1.31
N SER A 372 -1.14 4.43 -0.24
CA SER A 372 -2.52 4.92 -0.27
C SER A 372 -2.61 6.27 0.46
N PRO A 373 -3.53 7.17 0.07
CA PRO A 373 -3.77 8.39 0.82
C PRO A 373 -4.15 8.09 2.26
N ILE A 374 -3.64 8.87 3.20
CA ILE A 374 -3.97 8.78 4.62
C ILE A 374 -4.50 10.12 5.11
N LEU A 375 -5.53 10.09 5.94
CA LEU A 375 -6.19 11.27 6.45
C LEU A 375 -5.82 11.50 7.92
N ALA A 376 -5.11 12.59 8.17
CA ALA A 376 -4.74 13.00 9.51
C ALA A 376 -5.95 13.57 10.30
N PRO A 377 -5.85 13.67 11.63
CA PRO A 377 -6.92 14.18 12.49
C PRO A 377 -7.34 15.62 12.19
N ASP A 378 -6.41 16.44 11.71
CA ASP A 378 -6.63 17.84 11.32
C ASP A 378 -7.24 18.01 9.91
N GLY A 379 -7.48 16.88 9.21
CA GLY A 379 -8.04 16.85 7.86
C GLY A 379 -7.02 17.03 6.74
N THR A 380 -5.73 17.10 7.05
CA THR A 380 -4.67 17.08 6.05
C THR A 380 -4.45 15.66 5.52
N ILE A 381 -3.77 15.55 4.38
CA ILE A 381 -3.57 14.28 3.68
C ILE A 381 -2.07 14.03 3.52
N PHE A 382 -1.63 12.81 3.83
CA PHE A 382 -0.30 12.33 3.49
C PHE A 382 -0.40 11.29 2.38
N PHE A 383 0.57 11.31 1.44
CA PHE A 383 0.62 10.38 0.34
C PHE A 383 2.07 10.14 -0.10
N GLY A 384 2.49 8.89 -0.08
CA GLY A 384 3.81 8.44 -0.52
C GLY A 384 3.90 8.42 -2.05
N VAL A 385 4.97 8.97 -2.60
CA VAL A 385 5.24 9.02 -4.04
C VAL A 385 6.72 8.78 -4.29
N TYR A 386 7.07 8.50 -5.51
CA TYR A 386 8.36 8.01 -5.92
C TYR A 386 9.01 8.89 -7.01
N THR A 387 10.33 8.97 -7.02
CA THR A 387 11.09 9.72 -8.02
C THR A 387 12.15 8.81 -8.67
N ARG A 388 12.27 8.84 -10.00
CA ARG A 388 13.10 7.87 -10.73
C ARG A 388 14.57 8.24 -10.84
N TYR A 389 14.93 9.52 -10.78
CA TYR A 389 16.33 9.92 -10.72
C TYR A 389 16.98 9.49 -9.41
N ASN A 390 16.13 9.13 -8.43
CA ASN A 390 16.49 8.52 -7.15
C ASN A 390 15.55 7.32 -6.95
N PHE A 391 15.83 6.24 -7.65
CA PHE A 391 14.94 5.08 -7.76
C PHE A 391 14.51 4.51 -6.41
N ALA A 392 15.44 4.41 -5.50
CA ALA A 392 15.23 3.82 -4.19
C ALA A 392 14.69 4.81 -3.15
N GLU A 393 14.33 6.00 -3.57
CA GLU A 393 13.78 7.05 -2.73
C GLU A 393 12.55 7.68 -3.35
N GLY A 394 11.78 8.34 -2.52
CA GLY A 394 10.63 9.12 -2.91
C GLY A 394 10.29 10.12 -1.83
N HIS A 395 9.07 10.59 -1.82
CA HIS A 395 8.63 11.62 -0.91
C HIS A 395 7.31 11.24 -0.26
N LEU A 396 7.22 11.43 1.06
CA LEU A 396 5.93 11.55 1.72
C LEU A 396 5.43 12.98 1.52
N MET A 397 4.47 13.17 0.62
CA MET A 397 3.87 14.47 0.37
C MET A 397 2.79 14.78 1.39
N HIS A 398 2.71 16.04 1.81
CA HIS A 398 1.71 16.56 2.73
C HIS A 398 0.82 17.57 2.01
N PHE A 399 -0.50 17.39 2.09
CA PHE A 399 -1.50 18.24 1.43
C PHE A 399 -2.51 18.77 2.43
N SER A 400 -2.98 19.99 2.19
CA SER A 400 -4.15 20.52 2.88
C SER A 400 -5.44 19.80 2.45
N ALA A 401 -6.51 19.95 3.21
CA ALA A 401 -7.85 19.45 2.85
C ALA A 401 -8.37 19.98 1.49
N ASN A 402 -7.81 21.08 1.01
CA ASN A 402 -8.14 21.69 -0.30
C ASN A 402 -7.17 21.29 -1.42
N GLY A 403 -6.29 20.32 -1.18
CA GLY A 403 -5.36 19.79 -2.17
C GLY A 403 -4.10 20.65 -2.41
N GLN A 404 -3.84 21.67 -1.61
CA GLN A 404 -2.58 22.42 -1.70
C GLN A 404 -1.44 21.61 -1.10
N VAL A 405 -0.30 21.54 -1.79
CA VAL A 405 0.92 20.94 -1.26
C VAL A 405 1.46 21.84 -0.15
N LEU A 406 1.59 21.29 1.05
CA LEU A 406 2.12 21.95 2.25
C LEU A 406 3.62 21.69 2.43
N GLY A 407 4.09 20.54 1.97
CA GLY A 407 5.48 20.12 2.06
C GLY A 407 5.68 18.67 1.65
N SER A 408 6.90 18.20 1.79
CA SER A 408 7.24 16.79 1.60
C SER A 408 8.41 16.41 2.51
N TYR A 409 8.47 15.13 2.87
CA TYR A 409 9.61 14.51 3.53
C TYR A 409 10.26 13.53 2.56
N LEU A 410 11.57 13.60 2.38
CA LEU A 410 12.33 12.66 1.56
C LEU A 410 12.25 11.26 2.19
N PHE A 411 12.24 10.19 1.40
CA PHE A 411 12.15 8.78 1.79
C PHE A 411 10.76 8.24 2.12
N GLY A 412 9.71 8.84 1.66
CA GLY A 412 8.33 8.39 1.90
C GLY A 412 7.68 7.63 0.74
N TRP A 413 8.44 7.12 -0.23
CA TRP A 413 7.85 6.41 -1.36
C TRP A 413 7.29 5.03 -0.94
N ASP A 414 6.31 4.56 -1.70
CA ASP A 414 5.68 3.24 -1.50
C ASP A 414 5.31 2.96 -0.04
N THR A 415 4.85 3.98 0.65
CA THR A 415 4.42 3.86 2.05
C THR A 415 3.05 4.46 2.28
N THR A 416 2.24 3.77 3.07
CA THR A 416 1.09 4.32 3.77
C THR A 416 1.53 4.49 5.22
N PRO A 417 1.84 5.70 5.68
CA PRO A 417 2.30 5.91 7.05
C PRO A 417 1.19 5.60 8.05
N SER A 418 1.54 5.42 9.31
CA SER A 418 0.55 5.34 10.40
C SER A 418 0.46 6.65 11.16
N ILE A 419 -0.70 6.95 11.73
CA ILE A 419 -0.94 8.16 12.53
C ILE A 419 -1.15 7.78 13.98
N TRP A 420 -0.29 8.27 14.86
CA TRP A 420 -0.48 8.15 16.30
C TRP A 420 -0.97 9.48 16.89
N GLN A 421 -2.17 9.48 17.49
CA GLN A 421 -2.76 10.65 18.15
C GLN A 421 -2.37 10.66 19.63
N HIS A 422 -1.82 11.78 20.09
CA HIS A 422 -1.39 11.99 21.49
C HIS A 422 -1.39 13.48 21.85
N ASP A 423 -1.55 13.80 23.09
CA ASP A 423 -1.36 15.16 23.68
C ASP A 423 -2.03 16.30 22.90
N GLY A 424 -3.15 16.03 22.25
CA GLY A 424 -3.88 17.00 21.41
C GLY A 424 -3.26 17.25 20.03
N THR A 425 -2.25 16.45 19.64
CA THR A 425 -1.59 16.46 18.33
C THR A 425 -1.50 15.04 17.76
N TYR A 426 -0.67 14.83 16.76
CA TYR A 426 -0.39 13.51 16.21
C TYR A 426 1.05 13.42 15.67
N SER A 427 1.53 12.21 15.51
CA SER A 427 2.77 11.90 14.80
C SER A 427 2.51 10.96 13.65
N VAL A 428 3.40 10.98 12.66
CA VAL A 428 3.37 10.17 11.44
C VAL A 428 4.53 9.18 11.49
N ILE A 429 4.24 7.88 11.38
CA ILE A 429 5.25 6.82 11.42
C ILE A 429 5.37 6.17 10.04
N LEU A 430 6.59 6.10 9.50
CA LEU A 430 6.87 5.56 8.17
C LEU A 430 8.19 4.79 8.13
N LYS A 431 8.36 3.99 7.09
CA LYS A 431 9.67 3.45 6.71
C LYS A 431 10.52 4.53 6.06
N GLU A 432 11.83 4.46 6.26
CA GLU A 432 12.81 5.35 5.63
C GLU A 432 14.02 4.51 5.24
N ASN A 433 14.07 4.07 3.99
CA ASN A 433 15.12 3.23 3.45
C ASN A 433 16.06 4.07 2.60
N HIS A 434 17.36 4.02 2.92
CA HIS A 434 18.44 4.62 2.16
C HIS A 434 19.23 3.51 1.51
N TYR A 435 19.07 3.35 0.22
CA TYR A 435 19.82 2.32 -0.51
C TYR A 435 21.19 2.85 -0.93
N SER A 436 22.11 1.95 -1.22
CA SER A 436 23.34 2.31 -1.94
C SER A 436 22.96 3.00 -3.25
N GLU A 437 23.76 3.97 -3.69
CA GLU A 437 23.47 4.81 -4.86
C GLU A 437 22.35 5.85 -4.67
N THR A 438 21.84 6.02 -3.46
CA THR A 438 20.99 7.13 -3.08
C THR A 438 21.61 8.47 -3.53
N GLY A 439 20.84 9.30 -4.23
CA GLY A 439 21.36 10.50 -4.86
C GLY A 439 21.91 10.31 -6.28
N SER A 440 21.82 9.09 -6.83
CA SER A 440 22.16 8.77 -8.20
C SER A 440 20.90 8.35 -8.98
N TYR A 441 20.80 8.68 -10.26
CA TYR A 441 19.74 8.16 -11.11
C TYR A 441 20.07 6.77 -11.72
N CYS A 442 21.12 6.13 -11.22
CA CYS A 442 21.69 4.89 -11.74
C CYS A 442 21.14 3.60 -11.13
N ASN A 443 20.14 3.62 -10.29
CA ASN A 443 19.46 2.41 -9.82
C ASN A 443 18.36 1.91 -10.77
N ASP A 444 18.31 2.42 -11.96
CA ASP A 444 17.40 1.95 -13.01
C ASP A 444 18.21 1.35 -14.16
N ASP A 445 18.02 0.07 -14.45
CA ASP A 445 18.73 -0.69 -15.47
C ASP A 445 18.65 -0.08 -16.87
N THR A 446 17.62 0.71 -17.14
CA THR A 446 17.40 1.34 -18.44
C THR A 446 18.15 2.65 -18.61
N ILE A 447 18.66 3.24 -17.53
CA ILE A 447 19.28 4.58 -17.53
C ILE A 447 20.77 4.50 -17.24
N CYS A 448 21.23 3.48 -16.52
CA CYS A 448 22.59 3.36 -16.03
C CYS A 448 23.48 2.49 -16.89
N PRO A 449 24.80 2.73 -16.88
CA PRO A 449 25.75 1.76 -17.41
C PRO A 449 25.63 0.40 -16.74
N PRO A 450 25.94 -0.72 -17.45
CA PRO A 450 25.77 -2.08 -16.92
C PRO A 450 26.66 -2.44 -15.72
N ASP A 451 27.68 -1.66 -15.41
CA ASP A 451 28.56 -1.88 -14.28
C ASP A 451 28.16 -1.01 -13.06
N ARG A 452 27.08 -1.37 -12.43
CA ARG A 452 26.56 -0.70 -11.24
C ARG A 452 27.43 -0.84 -9.98
N THR A 453 28.52 -1.56 -10.05
CA THR A 453 29.36 -1.89 -8.90
C THR A 453 30.13 -0.71 -8.30
N ALA A 454 30.05 0.46 -8.89
CA ALA A 454 30.59 1.69 -8.33
C ALA A 454 29.56 2.39 -7.42
N THR A 455 29.14 1.72 -6.36
CA THR A 455 28.59 2.43 -5.20
C THR A 455 29.62 3.47 -4.77
N THR A 456 29.18 4.69 -4.53
CA THR A 456 30.09 5.64 -3.88
C THR A 456 30.46 5.06 -2.53
N PRO A 457 31.76 4.99 -2.15
CA PRO A 457 32.17 4.40 -0.87
C PRO A 457 31.58 5.07 0.36
N ASN A 458 30.83 6.16 0.18
CA ASN A 458 30.27 7.02 1.21
C ASN A 458 28.74 7.02 1.26
N ASP A 459 28.09 6.11 0.56
CA ASP A 459 26.63 5.99 0.54
C ASP A 459 26.20 4.59 1.00
N PRO A 460 26.39 4.24 2.29
CA PRO A 460 26.02 2.95 2.83
C PRO A 460 24.49 2.82 2.86
N GLU A 461 23.99 1.64 2.60
CA GLU A 461 22.60 1.31 2.85
C GLU A 461 22.27 1.47 4.33
N ILE A 462 21.19 2.17 4.64
CA ILE A 462 20.71 2.40 6.00
C ILE A 462 19.18 2.37 6.01
N TYR A 463 18.59 1.64 6.95
CA TYR A 463 17.16 1.37 7.00
C TYR A 463 16.56 1.78 8.33
N PHE A 464 15.57 2.67 8.30
CA PHE A 464 14.97 3.25 9.49
C PHE A 464 13.46 3.03 9.54
N LEU A 465 12.96 2.87 10.76
CA LEU A 465 11.61 3.24 11.13
C LEU A 465 11.67 4.66 11.71
N THR A 466 10.90 5.58 11.14
CA THR A 466 10.96 7.02 11.44
C THR A 466 9.62 7.54 11.93
N GLN A 467 9.64 8.38 12.96
CA GLN A 467 8.47 9.15 13.40
C GLN A 467 8.69 10.63 13.14
N LEU A 468 7.68 11.24 12.53
CA LEU A 468 7.64 12.67 12.20
C LEU A 468 6.52 13.37 12.95
N SER A 469 6.73 14.64 13.26
CA SER A 469 5.65 15.56 13.69
C SER A 469 4.68 15.85 12.52
N PRO A 470 3.53 16.48 12.77
CA PRO A 470 2.61 16.92 11.71
C PRO A 470 3.27 17.82 10.65
N ASN A 471 4.32 18.54 11.02
CA ASN A 471 5.09 19.42 10.13
C ASN A 471 6.27 18.71 9.44
N LEU A 472 6.28 17.37 9.43
CA LEU A 472 7.33 16.56 8.81
C LEU A 472 8.71 16.76 9.42
N THR A 473 8.80 17.20 10.68
CA THR A 473 10.06 17.25 11.43
C THR A 473 10.26 15.91 12.13
N ARG A 474 11.44 15.33 11.97
CA ARG A 474 11.80 14.07 12.61
C ARG A 474 11.80 14.18 14.13
N GLU A 475 11.02 13.31 14.79
CA GLU A 475 10.94 13.19 16.23
C GLU A 475 11.89 12.12 16.75
N TRP A 476 11.93 10.96 16.09
CA TRP A 476 12.91 9.90 16.34
C TRP A 476 13.07 8.98 15.12
N GLN A 477 14.16 8.21 15.13
CA GLN A 477 14.42 7.11 14.21
C GLN A 477 14.93 5.89 14.99
N TRP A 478 14.62 4.71 14.48
CA TRP A 478 15.23 3.46 14.89
C TRP A 478 15.77 2.74 13.65
N GLN A 479 17.07 2.38 13.70
CA GLN A 479 17.75 1.73 12.59
C GLN A 479 17.68 0.21 12.74
N ASN A 480 17.33 -0.52 11.65
CA ASN A 480 17.56 -1.95 11.58
C ASN A 480 19.04 -2.20 11.23
N THR A 481 19.74 -2.85 12.12
CA THR A 481 21.16 -3.23 11.95
C THR A 481 21.37 -4.74 12.01
N ASN A 482 20.29 -5.53 11.87
CA ASN A 482 20.40 -6.99 11.88
C ASN A 482 21.09 -7.48 10.60
N PRO A 483 22.26 -8.15 10.68
CA PRO A 483 22.99 -8.61 9.49
C PRO A 483 22.61 -10.04 9.08
N LEU A 484 21.62 -10.66 9.73
CA LEU A 484 21.39 -12.10 9.66
C LEU A 484 20.21 -12.44 8.75
N SER A 485 20.46 -13.14 7.66
CA SER A 485 19.46 -13.91 6.92
C SER A 485 19.16 -15.20 7.66
N CYS A 486 17.95 -15.38 8.15
CA CYS A 486 17.55 -16.55 8.91
C CYS A 486 16.44 -17.35 8.19
N THR A 487 16.41 -18.66 8.47
CA THR A 487 15.35 -19.57 8.02
C THR A 487 14.95 -20.47 9.18
N ARG A 488 13.66 -20.63 9.40
CA ARG A 488 13.09 -21.60 10.35
C ARG A 488 12.87 -22.92 9.64
N GLN A 489 13.51 -23.96 10.16
CA GLN A 489 13.38 -25.31 9.64
C GLN A 489 12.05 -25.95 10.10
N PRO A 490 11.54 -27.00 9.44
CA PRO A 490 10.30 -27.69 9.84
C PRO A 490 10.30 -28.24 11.27
N ASN A 491 11.50 -28.50 11.83
CA ASN A 491 11.66 -28.93 13.22
C ASN A 491 11.66 -27.76 14.23
N GLY A 492 11.44 -26.53 13.76
CA GLY A 492 11.44 -25.31 14.57
C GLY A 492 12.81 -24.68 14.80
N GLN A 493 13.90 -25.34 14.41
CA GLN A 493 15.25 -24.79 14.53
C GLN A 493 15.43 -23.61 13.56
N VAL A 494 16.04 -22.52 14.04
CA VAL A 494 16.41 -21.37 13.22
C VAL A 494 17.88 -21.44 12.84
N THR A 495 18.19 -21.34 11.55
CA THR A 495 19.53 -21.26 11.02
C THR A 495 19.74 -19.90 10.36
N CYS A 496 20.90 -19.28 10.57
CA CYS A 496 21.18 -17.93 10.08
C CYS A 496 22.56 -17.86 9.41
N VAL A 497 22.65 -16.98 8.42
CA VAL A 497 23.89 -16.57 7.76
C VAL A 497 24.04 -15.05 7.92
N SER A 498 25.26 -14.56 8.16
CA SER A 498 25.55 -13.12 8.22
C SER A 498 26.01 -12.65 6.83
N ASP A 499 25.09 -12.11 6.04
CA ASP A 499 25.28 -11.71 4.65
C ASP A 499 24.75 -10.31 4.32
N HIS A 500 24.09 -9.63 5.28
CA HIS A 500 23.56 -8.28 5.15
C HIS A 500 24.28 -7.30 6.12
N PRO A 501 25.52 -6.89 5.83
CA PRO A 501 26.33 -6.10 6.77
C PRO A 501 25.71 -4.75 7.13
N ASN A 502 24.81 -4.22 6.30
CA ASN A 502 24.16 -2.93 6.50
C ASN A 502 22.76 -3.06 7.14
N GLY A 503 22.27 -4.28 7.41
CA GLY A 503 20.94 -4.57 7.87
C GLY A 503 19.98 -4.85 6.72
N PHE A 504 18.67 -4.92 7.05
CA PHE A 504 17.60 -5.17 6.09
C PHE A 504 16.63 -4.00 6.04
N GLU A 505 16.05 -3.77 4.88
CA GLU A 505 15.06 -2.75 4.68
C GLU A 505 13.71 -3.05 5.35
N PHE A 506 12.92 -2.00 5.46
CA PHE A 506 11.52 -2.09 5.84
C PHE A 506 10.67 -2.02 4.57
N CYS A 507 10.43 -3.14 3.92
CA CYS A 507 9.42 -3.23 2.88
C CYS A 507 8.05 -3.42 3.53
N VAL A 508 7.57 -2.41 4.22
CA VAL A 508 6.28 -2.45 4.92
C VAL A 508 5.40 -1.30 4.47
N ASN A 509 4.17 -1.62 4.20
CA ASN A 509 3.16 -0.66 3.78
C ASN A 509 2.14 -0.44 4.88
N ALA A 510 2.41 0.30 5.88
CA ALA A 510 1.69 0.60 7.09
C ALA A 510 2.11 -0.26 8.29
N ALA A 511 2.96 0.30 9.13
CA ALA A 511 3.18 -0.19 10.49
C ALA A 511 1.89 -0.07 11.32
N VAL A 512 1.73 -0.92 12.33
CA VAL A 512 0.66 -0.75 13.33
C VAL A 512 1.19 0.07 14.50
N VAL A 513 0.41 1.04 14.93
CA VAL A 513 0.71 1.81 16.15
C VAL A 513 -0.38 1.56 17.19
N ASP A 514 0.02 1.21 18.39
CA ASP A 514 -0.92 1.01 19.50
C ASP A 514 -1.31 2.34 20.17
N ARG A 515 -2.29 2.30 21.07
CA ARG A 515 -2.75 3.51 21.79
C ARG A 515 -1.66 4.24 22.56
N ASN A 516 -0.56 3.57 22.90
CA ASN A 516 0.57 4.13 23.66
C ASN A 516 1.71 4.62 22.75
N GLY A 517 1.52 4.57 21.43
CA GLY A 517 2.54 4.93 20.45
C GLY A 517 3.62 3.88 20.27
N VAL A 518 3.38 2.64 20.68
CA VAL A 518 4.29 1.52 20.39
C VAL A 518 4.02 1.05 18.97
N THR A 519 5.07 0.94 18.18
CA THR A 519 4.99 0.54 16.77
C THR A 519 5.37 -0.92 16.60
N TYR A 520 4.57 -1.64 15.82
CA TYR A 520 4.76 -3.04 15.43
C TYR A 520 4.98 -3.08 13.93
N VAL A 521 6.11 -3.61 13.48
CA VAL A 521 6.52 -3.53 12.08
C VAL A 521 7.32 -4.76 11.66
N ASN A 522 6.99 -5.31 10.50
CA ASN A 522 7.81 -6.35 9.87
C ASN A 522 9.00 -5.72 9.12
N SER A 523 10.07 -6.48 8.98
CA SER A 523 11.21 -6.16 8.13
C SER A 523 11.54 -7.35 7.24
N GLU A 524 12.27 -7.13 6.17
CA GLU A 524 12.71 -8.18 5.25
C GLU A 524 13.59 -9.24 5.88
N ASP A 525 14.23 -8.97 7.01
CA ASP A 525 14.95 -9.99 7.75
C ASP A 525 14.06 -11.07 8.38
N GLY A 526 12.74 -10.99 8.17
CA GLY A 526 11.75 -11.93 8.71
C GLY A 526 11.40 -11.69 10.17
N ASN A 527 11.85 -10.58 10.76
CA ASN A 527 11.49 -10.21 12.13
C ASN A 527 10.27 -9.29 12.18
N LEU A 528 9.45 -9.52 13.20
CA LEU A 528 8.50 -8.54 13.73
C LEU A 528 9.20 -7.74 14.82
N TYR A 529 9.34 -6.44 14.61
CA TYR A 529 9.94 -5.51 15.56
C TYR A 529 8.88 -4.74 16.35
N VAL A 530 9.17 -4.50 17.63
CA VAL A 530 8.35 -3.69 18.52
C VAL A 530 9.20 -2.51 19.01
N VAL A 531 8.87 -1.31 18.53
CA VAL A 531 9.63 -0.09 18.79
C VAL A 531 8.77 0.88 19.61
N LYS A 532 9.29 1.33 20.76
CA LYS A 532 8.64 2.31 21.61
C LYS A 532 8.99 3.73 21.19
N GLN A 533 8.22 4.68 21.71
CA GLN A 533 8.51 6.09 21.59
C GLN A 533 9.97 6.41 21.95
N GLY A 534 10.56 7.35 21.19
CA GLY A 534 11.98 7.67 21.26
C GLY A 534 12.87 6.73 20.45
N GLY A 535 12.32 5.88 19.58
CA GLY A 535 13.09 4.94 18.74
C GLY A 535 13.76 3.82 19.54
N ILE A 536 13.15 3.37 20.63
CA ILE A 536 13.71 2.37 21.53
C ILE A 536 13.17 0.98 21.16
N LEU A 537 14.03 0.11 20.64
CA LEU A 537 13.66 -1.29 20.41
C LEU A 537 13.27 -1.95 21.74
N ARG A 538 12.05 -2.52 21.76
CA ARG A 538 11.54 -3.27 22.92
C ARG A 538 11.73 -4.76 22.75
N GLU A 539 11.42 -5.28 21.55
CA GLU A 539 11.48 -6.70 21.22
C GLU A 539 11.65 -6.89 19.71
N SER A 540 12.22 -8.04 19.34
CA SER A 540 12.19 -8.59 17.99
C SER A 540 11.82 -10.07 18.07
N LEU A 541 11.02 -10.53 17.13
CA LEU A 541 10.63 -11.94 17.02
C LEU A 541 10.81 -12.38 15.57
N PHE A 542 11.74 -13.32 15.34
CA PHE A 542 11.89 -13.94 14.03
C PHE A 542 10.72 -14.87 13.75
N LEU A 543 10.06 -14.66 12.60
CA LEU A 543 8.89 -15.43 12.17
C LEU A 543 9.33 -16.71 11.45
N ASN A 544 9.59 -16.65 10.15
CA ASN A 544 9.86 -17.87 9.38
C ASN A 544 11.06 -17.76 8.44
N LEU A 545 11.15 -16.73 7.62
CA LEU A 545 12.12 -16.60 6.55
C LEU A 545 12.55 -15.15 6.34
N ALA A 546 13.84 -14.88 6.24
CA ALA A 546 14.35 -13.62 5.68
C ALA A 546 13.97 -13.55 4.19
N LEU A 547 13.56 -12.37 3.72
CA LEU A 547 12.98 -12.12 2.38
C LEU A 547 11.69 -12.93 2.12
N GLY A 548 11.11 -13.53 3.16
CA GLY A 548 9.92 -14.37 3.05
C GLY A 548 8.61 -13.60 2.90
N ALA A 549 8.59 -12.33 3.14
CA ALA A 549 7.49 -11.42 2.84
C ALA A 549 7.94 -9.97 3.00
N ALA A 550 7.96 -9.23 1.92
CA ALA A 550 8.03 -7.79 1.89
C ALA A 550 6.61 -7.20 1.82
N TYR A 551 6.43 -5.95 2.20
CA TYR A 551 5.13 -5.24 2.14
C TYR A 551 4.00 -5.89 2.96
N THR A 552 4.35 -6.66 3.99
CA THR A 552 3.38 -7.38 4.80
C THR A 552 2.83 -6.52 5.93
N PRO A 553 1.59 -6.03 5.79
CA PRO A 553 0.97 -5.26 6.85
C PRO A 553 0.65 -6.14 8.06
N VAL A 554 0.77 -5.54 9.22
CA VAL A 554 0.42 -6.11 10.52
C VAL A 554 -0.99 -5.65 10.90
N SER A 555 -1.73 -6.43 11.69
CA SER A 555 -2.96 -6.02 12.34
C SER A 555 -2.96 -6.41 13.83
N MET A 556 -3.96 -5.92 14.58
CA MET A 556 -4.00 -6.12 16.02
C MET A 556 -5.42 -6.47 16.48
N THR A 557 -5.53 -7.42 17.42
CA THR A 557 -6.79 -7.79 18.06
C THR A 557 -7.13 -6.83 19.20
N SER A 558 -8.38 -6.89 19.69
CA SER A 558 -8.85 -6.06 20.82
C SER A 558 -8.15 -6.35 22.14
N ASP A 559 -7.58 -7.55 22.30
CA ASP A 559 -6.77 -7.92 23.48
C ASP A 559 -5.25 -7.71 23.25
N GLY A 560 -4.89 -7.09 22.12
CA GLY A 560 -3.53 -6.66 21.80
C GLY A 560 -2.62 -7.73 21.19
N LYS A 561 -3.13 -8.90 20.79
CA LYS A 561 -2.34 -9.84 19.98
C LYS A 561 -2.04 -9.25 18.63
N ILE A 562 -0.87 -9.56 18.12
CA ILE A 562 -0.41 -9.11 16.81
C ILE A 562 -0.70 -10.24 15.80
N ILE A 563 -1.39 -9.90 14.72
CA ILE A 563 -1.62 -10.78 13.59
C ILE A 563 -0.71 -10.31 12.47
N THR A 564 0.17 -11.18 12.00
CA THR A 564 1.20 -10.84 11.03
C THR A 564 1.42 -12.00 10.05
N GLN A 565 2.27 -11.82 9.06
CA GLN A 565 2.53 -12.82 8.05
C GLN A 565 4.00 -12.80 7.61
N ASN A 566 4.47 -13.95 7.15
CA ASN A 566 5.80 -14.14 6.58
C ASN A 566 5.83 -15.51 5.88
N ASP A 567 6.45 -15.61 4.71
CA ASP A 567 6.63 -16.87 3.96
C ASP A 567 5.30 -17.62 3.74
N GLY A 568 4.27 -16.92 3.22
CA GLY A 568 2.95 -17.50 2.96
C GLY A 568 2.21 -18.03 4.20
N THR A 569 2.68 -17.66 5.38
CA THR A 569 2.16 -18.14 6.66
C THR A 569 1.64 -16.98 7.49
N LEU A 570 0.43 -17.13 8.01
CA LEU A 570 -0.22 -16.21 8.93
C LEU A 570 0.13 -16.62 10.37
N PHE A 571 0.52 -15.66 11.20
CA PHE A 571 0.93 -15.87 12.59
C PHE A 571 0.05 -15.11 13.56
N VAL A 572 -0.25 -15.73 14.70
CA VAL A 572 -0.72 -15.06 15.92
C VAL A 572 0.45 -14.92 16.87
N VAL A 573 0.76 -13.69 17.25
CA VAL A 573 1.90 -13.36 18.11
C VAL A 573 1.41 -12.65 19.37
N GLY A 574 2.00 -12.99 20.51
CA GLY A 574 1.66 -12.40 21.80
C GLY A 574 2.53 -12.86 22.96
N ASP A 575 2.00 -12.64 24.21
CA ASP A 575 2.59 -13.08 25.48
C ASP A 575 2.25 -14.52 25.81
#